data_ba45018ada0fbbd923ac344e6092146e
#
_entry.id   ba45018ada0fbbd923ac344e6092146e
#
_cell.length_a   1.000
_cell.length_b   1.000
_cell.length_c   1.000
_cell.angle_alpha   90.00
_cell.angle_beta   90.00
_cell.angle_gamma   90.00
#
_symmetry.space_group_name_H-M   'P 1'
#
loop_
_entity.id
_entity.type
_entity.pdbx_description
1 polymer ?
#
loop_
_entity_poly.entity_id
_entity_poly.type
_entity_poly.pdbx_seq_one_letter_code
_entity_poly.pdbx_strand_id
1 'polypeptide(L)'
;GFRGADFENIHSFKERIPDAVIHTLDLNYRSTQEILDLSNWLLAHSPIDYQKQLQAHRGKGQKPQLHLFGNEFEEANWIAQDLIERHQQGANWYDHMVLVRSGYSARYLEGAFIAAEIPYRFIGGVKLLESAHVKDVLSLLRIVSNPQDDLAWMRFLTLWDGIGDVGASHRR
;
A
#
# COMPACT_ATOMS: atom_id res chain seq x y z
N GLY A 1 -15.07 4.36 -4.03
CA GLY A 1 -13.63 4.59 -3.96
C GLY A 1 -13.06 4.30 -2.57
N PHE A 2 -11.76 4.09 -2.45
CA PHE A 2 -11.10 3.82 -1.16
C PHE A 2 -11.26 5.02 -0.22
N ARG A 3 -11.74 4.78 1.01
CA ARG A 3 -12.06 5.81 2.03
C ARG A 3 -13.10 6.85 1.57
N GLY A 4 -14.06 6.46 0.75
CA GLY A 4 -15.11 7.36 0.27
C GLY A 4 -14.67 8.37 -0.79
N ALA A 5 -13.44 8.25 -1.31
CA ALA A 5 -13.00 9.08 -2.43
C ALA A 5 -13.78 8.69 -3.69
N ASP A 6 -14.41 9.69 -4.29
CA ASP A 6 -15.13 9.57 -5.54
C ASP A 6 -14.54 10.56 -6.55
N PHE A 7 -14.00 10.03 -7.65
CA PHE A 7 -13.41 10.86 -8.69
C PHE A 7 -14.48 11.69 -9.45
N GLU A 8 -15.73 11.23 -9.50
CA GLU A 8 -16.84 11.96 -10.12
C GLU A 8 -17.05 13.32 -9.46
N ASN A 9 -16.76 13.46 -8.16
CA ASN A 9 -16.84 14.73 -7.48
C ASN A 9 -15.90 15.79 -8.06
N ILE A 10 -14.78 15.37 -8.63
CA ILE A 10 -13.83 16.29 -9.30
C ILE A 10 -14.29 16.56 -10.72
N HIS A 11 -14.73 15.54 -11.45
CA HIS A 11 -15.20 15.67 -12.83
C HIS A 11 -16.46 16.50 -12.96
N SER A 12 -17.46 16.26 -12.12
CA SER A 12 -18.73 16.98 -12.11
C SER A 12 -18.64 18.37 -11.44
N PHE A 13 -17.45 18.78 -10.96
CA PHE A 13 -17.29 20.03 -10.23
C PHE A 13 -17.71 21.25 -11.08
N LYS A 14 -17.29 21.30 -12.34
CA LYS A 14 -17.65 22.40 -13.26
C LYS A 14 -19.14 22.41 -13.61
N GLU A 15 -19.78 21.26 -13.66
CA GLU A 15 -21.23 21.15 -13.90
C GLU A 15 -22.02 21.68 -12.71
N ARG A 16 -21.54 21.45 -11.48
CA ARG A 16 -22.18 21.95 -10.26
C ARG A 16 -21.87 23.42 -9.97
N ILE A 17 -20.72 23.92 -10.44
CA ILE A 17 -20.28 25.31 -10.27
C ILE A 17 -19.87 25.84 -11.64
N PRO A 18 -20.84 26.37 -12.44
CA PRO A 18 -20.59 26.77 -13.84
C PRO A 18 -19.53 27.85 -14.00
N ASP A 19 -19.37 28.74 -13.00
CA ASP A 19 -18.39 29.84 -13.03
C ASP A 19 -16.98 29.42 -12.59
N ALA A 20 -16.78 28.14 -12.29
CA ALA A 20 -15.47 27.62 -11.87
C ALA A 20 -14.47 27.68 -13.03
N VAL A 21 -13.29 28.20 -12.76
CA VAL A 21 -12.15 28.21 -13.69
C VAL A 21 -11.27 27.02 -13.38
N ILE A 22 -10.98 26.22 -14.41
CA ILE A 22 -10.09 25.07 -14.28
C ILE A 22 -8.69 25.50 -14.71
N HIS A 23 -7.71 25.31 -13.81
CA HIS A 23 -6.30 25.48 -14.11
C HIS A 23 -5.61 24.12 -14.08
N THR A 24 -4.90 23.76 -15.13
CA THR A 24 -4.11 22.54 -15.18
C THR A 24 -2.70 22.78 -14.66
N LEU A 25 -2.18 21.83 -13.87
CA LEU A 25 -0.79 21.83 -13.43
C LEU A 25 -0.07 20.71 -14.21
N ASP A 26 0.53 21.08 -15.33
CA ASP A 26 1.11 20.12 -16.28
C ASP A 26 2.60 19.87 -16.02
N LEU A 27 3.31 20.83 -15.41
CA LEU A 27 4.73 20.70 -15.11
C LEU A 27 4.95 19.85 -13.86
N ASN A 28 5.70 18.76 -14.03
CA ASN A 28 6.01 17.79 -12.97
C ASN A 28 7.48 17.89 -12.58
N TYR A 29 7.72 18.15 -11.29
CA TYR A 29 9.08 18.30 -10.72
C TYR A 29 9.66 17.01 -10.15
N ARG A 30 8.87 15.93 -10.09
CA ARG A 30 9.26 14.65 -9.46
C ARG A 30 9.86 13.67 -10.44
N SER A 31 9.19 13.42 -11.54
CA SER A 31 9.47 12.32 -12.47
C SER A 31 10.24 12.80 -13.70
N THR A 32 10.96 11.88 -14.34
CA THR A 32 11.56 12.10 -15.66
C THR A 32 10.52 11.93 -16.77
N GLN A 33 10.84 12.38 -17.98
CA GLN A 33 9.89 12.40 -19.09
C GLN A 33 9.41 11.00 -19.47
N GLU A 34 10.27 10.00 -19.44
CA GLU A 34 9.93 8.62 -19.79
C GLU A 34 8.87 8.01 -18.86
N ILE A 35 8.90 8.38 -17.57
CA ILE A 35 7.86 7.98 -16.60
C ILE A 35 6.55 8.72 -16.91
N LEU A 36 6.64 10.00 -17.25
CA LEU A 36 5.47 10.80 -17.60
C LEU A 36 4.86 10.40 -18.94
N ASP A 37 5.66 9.96 -19.89
CA ASP A 37 5.18 9.43 -21.17
C ASP A 37 4.30 8.20 -20.94
N LEU A 38 4.71 7.28 -20.06
CA LEU A 38 3.87 6.15 -19.67
C LEU A 38 2.58 6.61 -18.96
N SER A 39 2.68 7.60 -18.08
CA SER A 39 1.52 8.16 -17.39
C SER A 39 0.55 8.85 -18.35
N ASN A 40 1.07 9.64 -19.29
CA ASN A 40 0.28 10.28 -20.34
C ASN A 40 -0.40 9.27 -21.26
N TRP A 41 0.32 8.20 -21.60
CA TRP A 41 -0.25 7.11 -22.37
C TRP A 41 -1.42 6.43 -21.63
N LEU A 42 -1.28 6.15 -20.35
CA LEU A 42 -2.36 5.59 -19.52
C LEU A 42 -3.56 6.55 -19.44
N LEU A 43 -3.31 7.84 -19.26
CA LEU A 43 -4.38 8.86 -19.23
C LEU A 43 -5.13 8.95 -20.55
N ALA A 44 -4.42 8.89 -21.67
CA ALA A 44 -5.03 8.91 -23.01
C ALA A 44 -5.90 7.67 -23.32
N HIS A 45 -5.65 6.54 -22.64
CA HIS A 45 -6.46 5.33 -22.75
C HIS A 45 -7.51 5.19 -21.64
N SER A 46 -7.61 6.19 -20.76
CA SER A 46 -8.66 6.24 -19.75
C SER A 46 -10.01 6.55 -20.39
N PRO A 47 -11.11 5.97 -19.90
CA PRO A 47 -12.46 6.36 -20.33
C PRO A 47 -12.81 7.81 -19.93
N ILE A 48 -11.99 8.42 -19.09
CA ILE A 48 -12.16 9.78 -18.58
C ILE A 48 -11.15 10.68 -19.31
N ASP A 49 -11.65 11.71 -19.97
CA ASP A 49 -10.80 12.73 -20.59
C ASP A 49 -10.26 13.70 -19.54
N TYR A 50 -9.00 13.55 -19.21
CA TYR A 50 -8.33 14.44 -18.25
C TYR A 50 -7.81 15.74 -18.86
N GLN A 51 -7.80 15.90 -20.19
CA GLN A 51 -7.29 17.06 -20.91
C GLN A 51 -5.95 17.57 -20.35
N LYS A 52 -5.07 16.65 -19.95
CA LYS A 52 -3.84 16.94 -19.26
C LYS A 52 -2.68 16.18 -19.86
N GLN A 53 -1.60 16.89 -20.17
CA GLN A 53 -0.35 16.31 -20.64
C GLN A 53 0.79 16.71 -19.72
N LEU A 54 1.31 15.74 -18.96
CA LEU A 54 2.39 15.98 -18.01
C LEU A 54 3.72 16.18 -18.71
N GLN A 55 4.47 17.20 -18.29
CA GLN A 55 5.81 17.52 -18.78
C GLN A 55 6.81 17.50 -17.63
N ALA A 56 7.98 16.91 -17.86
CA ALA A 56 9.00 16.78 -16.83
C ALA A 56 9.86 18.04 -16.74
N HIS A 57 9.96 18.59 -15.53
CA HIS A 57 10.98 19.61 -15.22
C HIS A 57 12.39 19.00 -15.16
N ARG A 58 12.51 17.74 -14.72
CA ARG A 58 13.80 17.04 -14.54
C ARG A 58 14.43 16.54 -15.85
N GLY A 59 13.76 16.69 -16.99
CA GLY A 59 14.27 16.23 -18.28
C GLY A 59 14.12 14.70 -18.45
N LYS A 60 15.08 14.11 -19.19
CA LYS A 60 15.08 12.70 -19.56
C LYS A 60 15.71 11.81 -18.48
N GLY A 61 15.30 10.54 -18.43
CA GLY A 61 15.79 9.52 -17.53
C GLY A 61 15.70 8.11 -18.14
N GLN A 62 15.65 7.12 -17.28
CA GLN A 62 15.48 5.72 -17.74
C GLN A 62 14.01 5.43 -18.03
N LYS A 63 13.76 4.58 -19.02
CA LYS A 63 12.42 4.10 -19.33
C LYS A 63 11.94 3.14 -18.23
N PRO A 64 10.65 3.19 -17.88
CA PRO A 64 10.05 2.17 -17.04
C PRO A 64 10.24 0.78 -17.65
N GLN A 65 10.47 -0.21 -16.79
CA GLN A 65 10.60 -1.61 -17.19
C GLN A 65 9.42 -2.40 -16.64
N LEU A 66 8.92 -3.36 -17.38
CA LEU A 66 7.90 -4.30 -16.98
C LEU A 66 8.49 -5.70 -16.90
N HIS A 67 8.42 -6.30 -15.72
CA HIS A 67 8.83 -7.67 -15.47
C HIS A 67 7.62 -8.50 -15.10
N LEU A 68 7.51 -9.71 -15.64
CA LEU A 68 6.43 -10.65 -15.36
C LEU A 68 7.01 -11.90 -14.70
N PHE A 69 6.37 -12.34 -13.62
CA PHE A 69 6.81 -13.48 -12.83
C PHE A 69 5.71 -14.51 -12.73
N GLY A 70 6.09 -15.77 -12.50
CA GLY A 70 5.15 -16.87 -12.34
C GLY A 70 4.45 -16.87 -10.98
N ASN A 71 5.08 -16.29 -9.96
CA ASN A 71 4.56 -16.22 -8.60
C ASN A 71 5.24 -15.09 -7.80
N GLU A 72 4.68 -14.77 -6.63
CA GLU A 72 5.15 -13.71 -5.74
C GLU A 72 6.53 -13.98 -5.15
N PHE A 73 6.92 -15.24 -5.03
CA PHE A 73 8.24 -15.62 -4.51
C PHE A 73 9.36 -15.27 -5.51
N GLU A 74 9.14 -15.58 -6.80
CA GLU A 74 10.06 -15.19 -7.88
C GLU A 74 10.19 -13.67 -8.00
N GLU A 75 9.04 -12.96 -7.94
CA GLU A 75 9.01 -11.48 -7.94
C GLU A 75 9.83 -10.90 -6.79
N ALA A 76 9.60 -11.38 -5.57
CA ALA A 76 10.28 -10.87 -4.38
C ALA A 76 11.80 -11.11 -4.42
N ASN A 77 12.24 -12.29 -4.87
CA ASN A 77 13.66 -12.59 -5.00
C ASN A 77 14.33 -11.75 -6.10
N TRP A 78 13.63 -11.55 -7.22
CA TRP A 78 14.14 -10.68 -8.30
C TRP A 78 14.30 -9.25 -7.81
N ILE A 79 13.31 -8.69 -7.10
CA ILE A 79 13.38 -7.35 -6.52
C ILE A 79 14.56 -7.24 -5.54
N ALA A 80 14.72 -8.23 -4.65
CA ALA A 80 15.84 -8.25 -3.72
C ALA A 80 17.19 -8.23 -4.44
N GLN A 81 17.33 -9.04 -5.49
CA GLN A 81 18.55 -9.11 -6.29
C GLN A 81 18.84 -7.78 -7.03
N ASP A 82 17.83 -7.18 -7.67
CA ASP A 82 17.97 -5.88 -8.35
C ASP A 82 18.42 -4.76 -7.37
N LEU A 83 17.86 -4.77 -6.15
CA LEU A 83 18.25 -3.82 -5.11
C LEU A 83 19.72 -4.01 -4.65
N ILE A 84 20.16 -5.26 -4.49
CA ILE A 84 21.56 -5.59 -4.17
C ILE A 84 22.50 -5.09 -5.25
N GLU A 85 22.18 -5.38 -6.52
CA GLU A 85 23.01 -4.96 -7.66
C GLU A 85 23.13 -3.43 -7.73
N ARG A 86 22.02 -2.71 -7.54
CA ARG A 86 22.03 -1.24 -7.49
C ARG A 86 22.85 -0.71 -6.33
N HIS A 87 22.73 -1.34 -5.17
CA HIS A 87 23.52 -0.96 -3.99
C HIS A 87 25.03 -1.18 -4.22
N GLN A 88 25.42 -2.30 -4.83
CA GLN A 88 26.82 -2.57 -5.24
C GLN A 88 27.35 -1.55 -6.24
N GLN A 89 26.47 -0.95 -7.07
CA GLN A 89 26.77 0.13 -7.99
C GLN A 89 26.82 1.52 -7.32
N GLY A 90 26.62 1.59 -6.01
CA GLY A 90 26.74 2.82 -5.21
C GLY A 90 25.42 3.51 -4.86
N ALA A 91 24.26 2.93 -5.17
CA ALA A 91 22.97 3.48 -4.73
C ALA A 91 22.77 3.23 -3.22
N ASN A 92 22.18 4.20 -2.51
CA ASN A 92 21.81 4.00 -1.11
C ASN A 92 20.51 3.22 -0.98
N TRP A 93 20.36 2.43 0.08
CA TRP A 93 19.14 1.68 0.33
C TRP A 93 17.90 2.57 0.39
N TYR A 94 17.98 3.77 0.97
CA TYR A 94 16.84 4.70 1.06
C TYR A 94 16.52 5.48 -0.20
N ASP A 95 17.26 5.30 -1.28
CA ASP A 95 16.90 5.86 -2.59
C ASP A 95 15.87 4.98 -3.30
N HIS A 96 15.54 3.83 -2.70
CA HIS A 96 14.61 2.86 -3.25
C HIS A 96 13.29 2.80 -2.46
N MET A 97 12.20 2.60 -3.18
CA MET A 97 10.88 2.36 -2.60
C MET A 97 10.15 1.29 -3.40
N VAL A 98 9.66 0.27 -2.72
CA VAL A 98 8.81 -0.76 -3.31
C VAL A 98 7.37 -0.49 -2.89
N LEU A 99 6.47 -0.33 -3.86
CA LEU A 99 5.04 -0.11 -3.63
C LEU A 99 4.30 -1.41 -3.85
N VAL A 100 3.50 -1.81 -2.88
CA VAL A 100 2.68 -3.02 -2.95
C VAL A 100 1.21 -2.69 -2.80
N ARG A 101 0.35 -3.49 -3.42
CA ARG A 101 -1.10 -3.28 -3.37
C ARG A 101 -1.70 -3.66 -2.03
N SER A 102 -1.12 -4.64 -1.35
CA SER A 102 -1.64 -5.17 -0.08
C SER A 102 -0.50 -5.63 0.85
N GLY A 103 -0.80 -5.72 2.14
CA GLY A 103 0.14 -6.28 3.11
C GLY A 103 0.43 -7.78 2.89
N TYR A 104 -0.45 -8.49 2.16
CA TYR A 104 -0.21 -9.89 1.80
C TYR A 104 1.00 -10.02 0.86
N SER A 105 1.03 -9.23 -0.22
CA SER A 105 2.14 -9.21 -1.18
C SER A 105 3.46 -8.78 -0.52
N ALA A 106 3.39 -7.90 0.49
CA ALA A 106 4.58 -7.45 1.20
C ALA A 106 5.30 -8.56 1.97
N ARG A 107 4.61 -9.63 2.39
CA ARG A 107 5.22 -10.72 3.19
C ARG A 107 6.33 -11.45 2.43
N TYR A 108 6.14 -11.68 1.14
CA TYR A 108 7.16 -12.33 0.29
C TYR A 108 8.40 -11.43 0.17
N LEU A 109 8.18 -10.12 -0.01
CA LEU A 109 9.27 -9.14 -0.04
C LEU A 109 10.02 -9.05 1.29
N GLU A 110 9.31 -9.00 2.42
CA GLU A 110 9.94 -9.01 3.74
C GLU A 110 10.80 -10.27 3.94
N GLY A 111 10.28 -11.44 3.54
CA GLY A 111 11.03 -12.70 3.60
C GLY A 111 12.30 -12.66 2.76
N ALA A 112 12.23 -12.16 1.52
CA ALA A 112 13.38 -12.03 0.63
C ALA A 112 14.40 -11.01 1.16
N PHE A 113 13.94 -9.88 1.71
CA PHE A 113 14.82 -8.84 2.26
C PHE A 113 15.55 -9.30 3.53
N ILE A 114 14.85 -10.05 4.42
CA ILE A 114 15.48 -10.65 5.61
C ILE A 114 16.53 -11.68 5.19
N ALA A 115 16.21 -12.57 4.24
CA ALA A 115 17.14 -13.59 3.76
C ALA A 115 18.38 -13.00 3.08
N ALA A 116 18.24 -11.85 2.44
CA ALA A 116 19.29 -11.13 1.73
C ALA A 116 19.99 -10.03 2.58
N GLU A 117 19.63 -9.92 3.87
CA GLU A 117 20.15 -8.90 4.81
C GLU A 117 19.95 -7.45 4.30
N ILE A 118 18.89 -7.19 3.52
CA ILE A 118 18.56 -5.87 3.02
C ILE A 118 17.84 -5.09 4.14
N PRO A 119 18.37 -3.93 4.58
CA PRO A 119 17.67 -3.11 5.55
C PRO A 119 16.42 -2.48 4.92
N TYR A 120 15.24 -2.67 5.54
CA TYR A 120 13.99 -2.11 5.04
C TYR A 120 13.14 -1.50 6.15
N ARG A 121 12.21 -0.64 5.76
CA ARG A 121 11.17 -0.10 6.63
C ARG A 121 9.81 -0.29 5.97
N PHE A 122 8.92 -1.02 6.63
CA PHE A 122 7.55 -1.18 6.17
C PHE A 122 6.68 0.00 6.63
N ILE A 123 6.01 0.68 5.67
CA ILE A 123 5.17 1.85 5.95
C ILE A 123 3.73 1.53 5.49
N GLY A 124 2.76 1.78 6.37
CA GLY A 124 1.33 1.62 6.05
C GLY A 124 0.77 0.22 6.25
N GLY A 125 1.56 -0.72 6.79
CA GLY A 125 1.06 -2.01 7.26
C GLY A 125 0.37 -1.91 8.61
N VAL A 126 -0.49 -2.87 8.91
CA VAL A 126 -0.98 -3.08 10.27
C VAL A 126 0.21 -3.53 11.10
N LYS A 127 0.56 -2.77 12.15
CA LYS A 127 1.62 -3.18 13.06
C LYS A 127 1.32 -4.60 13.56
N LEU A 128 2.35 -5.43 13.73
CA LEU A 128 2.19 -6.83 14.14
C LEU A 128 1.21 -6.97 15.31
N LEU A 129 1.35 -6.14 16.34
CA LEU A 129 0.49 -6.13 17.52
C LEU A 129 -0.95 -5.61 17.26
N GLU A 130 -1.19 -4.99 16.11
CA GLU A 130 -2.51 -4.50 15.70
C GLU A 130 -3.25 -5.49 14.80
N SER A 131 -2.56 -6.53 14.31
CA SER A 131 -3.18 -7.56 13.48
C SER A 131 -4.20 -8.39 14.27
N ALA A 132 -5.30 -8.79 13.62
CA ALA A 132 -6.37 -9.52 14.27
C ALA A 132 -5.84 -10.78 14.98
N HIS A 133 -5.06 -11.60 14.30
CA HIS A 133 -4.52 -12.86 14.85
C HIS A 133 -3.65 -12.65 16.09
N VAL A 134 -2.80 -11.61 16.10
CA VAL A 134 -1.98 -11.31 17.29
C VAL A 134 -2.85 -10.81 18.43
N LYS A 135 -3.84 -9.99 18.16
CA LYS A 135 -4.82 -9.54 19.18
C LYS A 135 -5.61 -10.70 19.76
N ASP A 136 -5.92 -11.73 18.96
CA ASP A 136 -6.61 -12.93 19.42
C ASP A 136 -5.75 -13.74 20.40
N VAL A 137 -4.49 -13.98 20.05
CA VAL A 137 -3.53 -14.63 20.97
C VAL A 137 -3.28 -13.77 22.21
N LEU A 138 -3.11 -12.47 22.06
CA LEU A 138 -2.92 -11.57 23.19
C LEU A 138 -4.15 -11.53 24.12
N SER A 139 -5.37 -11.67 23.59
CA SER A 139 -6.57 -11.75 24.43
C SER A 139 -6.54 -12.95 25.35
N LEU A 140 -6.12 -14.11 24.85
CA LEU A 140 -5.94 -15.32 25.67
C LEU A 140 -4.88 -15.12 26.76
N LEU A 141 -3.71 -14.57 26.41
CA LEU A 141 -2.65 -14.30 27.37
C LEU A 141 -3.07 -13.30 28.46
N ARG A 142 -3.84 -12.28 28.07
CA ARG A 142 -4.41 -11.29 29.01
C ARG A 142 -5.41 -11.93 29.96
N ILE A 143 -6.26 -12.85 29.52
CA ILE A 143 -7.18 -13.59 30.37
C ILE A 143 -6.41 -14.43 31.38
N VAL A 144 -5.34 -15.11 30.96
CA VAL A 144 -4.49 -15.92 31.87
C VAL A 144 -3.81 -15.03 32.91
N SER A 145 -3.33 -13.85 32.53
CA SER A 145 -2.68 -12.90 33.43
C SER A 145 -3.67 -12.18 34.35
N ASN A 146 -4.83 -11.82 33.82
CA ASN A 146 -5.91 -11.14 34.55
C ASN A 146 -7.28 -11.71 34.15
N PRO A 147 -7.82 -12.69 34.91
CA PRO A 147 -9.13 -13.28 34.63
C PRO A 147 -10.32 -12.31 34.70
N GLN A 148 -10.12 -11.09 35.19
CA GLN A 148 -11.14 -10.03 35.27
C GLN A 148 -11.11 -9.09 34.06
N ASP A 149 -10.28 -9.34 33.03
CA ASP A 149 -10.22 -8.51 31.81
C ASP A 149 -11.42 -8.82 30.89
N ASP A 150 -12.52 -8.09 31.09
CA ASP A 150 -13.75 -8.28 30.33
C ASP A 150 -13.55 -8.06 28.83
N LEU A 151 -12.70 -7.12 28.43
CA LEU A 151 -12.42 -6.85 27.00
C LEU A 151 -11.67 -8.01 26.35
N ALA A 152 -10.73 -8.60 27.05
CA ALA A 152 -10.01 -9.78 26.57
C ALA A 152 -10.96 -10.98 26.46
N TRP A 153 -11.87 -11.17 27.39
CA TRP A 153 -12.89 -12.20 27.34
C TRP A 153 -13.87 -11.98 26.18
N MET A 154 -14.41 -10.78 26.01
CA MET A 154 -15.28 -10.50 24.90
C MET A 154 -14.63 -10.86 23.56
N ARG A 155 -13.39 -10.41 23.35
CA ARG A 155 -12.66 -10.72 22.13
C ARG A 155 -12.44 -12.24 21.95
N PHE A 156 -12.04 -12.93 22.99
CA PHE A 156 -11.77 -14.38 22.94
C PHE A 156 -13.05 -15.18 22.64
N LEU A 157 -14.14 -14.85 23.31
CA LEU A 157 -15.42 -15.56 23.13
C LEU A 157 -16.02 -15.34 21.74
N THR A 158 -15.85 -14.18 21.14
CA THR A 158 -16.35 -13.89 19.77
C THR A 158 -15.57 -14.65 18.68
N LEU A 159 -14.46 -15.32 18.99
CA LEU A 159 -13.77 -16.22 18.05
C LEU A 159 -14.51 -17.55 17.82
N TRP A 160 -15.48 -17.89 18.68
CA TRP A 160 -16.22 -19.14 18.58
C TRP A 160 -17.48 -18.95 17.77
N ASP A 161 -17.73 -19.89 16.86
CA ASP A 161 -18.94 -19.87 16.04
C ASP A 161 -20.21 -19.87 16.92
N GLY A 162 -21.10 -18.97 16.65
CA GLY A 162 -22.38 -18.83 17.37
C GLY A 162 -22.33 -17.95 18.63
N ILE A 163 -21.17 -17.41 19.02
CA ILE A 163 -21.07 -16.43 20.08
C ILE A 163 -20.88 -15.05 19.48
N GLY A 164 -21.95 -14.27 19.42
CA GLY A 164 -21.89 -12.84 19.04
C GLY A 164 -21.62 -11.94 20.24
N ASP A 165 -21.45 -10.62 19.97
CA ASP A 165 -21.14 -9.60 20.99
C ASP A 165 -22.13 -9.61 22.17
N VAL A 166 -23.41 -9.89 21.91
CA VAL A 166 -24.45 -9.99 22.94
C VAL A 166 -24.23 -11.21 23.83
N GLY A 167 -23.86 -12.38 23.25
CA GLY A 167 -23.56 -13.58 24.01
C GLY A 167 -22.29 -13.47 24.85
N ALA A 168 -21.27 -12.79 24.33
CA ALA A 168 -20.01 -12.58 25.04
C ALA A 168 -20.14 -11.59 26.22
N SER A 169 -21.11 -10.67 26.19
CA SER A 169 -21.34 -9.68 27.25
C SER A 169 -22.14 -10.21 28.44
N HIS A 170 -22.76 -11.41 28.35
CA HIS A 170 -23.59 -12.00 29.41
C HIS A 170 -22.80 -12.80 30.46
N ARG A 171 -21.50 -12.64 30.52
CA ARG A 171 -20.69 -13.24 31.58
C ARG A 171 -20.70 -12.35 32.83
N ARG A 172 -21.72 -12.47 33.64
CA ARG A 172 -21.73 -12.00 35.04
C ARG A 172 -21.95 -13.14 35.98
#